data_552654895d8690c3baee408cc2886c10
#
_entry.id   552654895d8690c3baee408cc2886c10
#
_cell.length_a   1.000
_cell.length_b   1.000
_cell.length_c   1.000
_cell.angle_alpha   90.00
_cell.angle_beta   90.00
_cell.angle_gamma   90.00
#
_symmetry.space_group_name_H-M   'P 1'
#
loop_
_entity.id
_entity.type
_entity.pdbx_description
1 polymer ?
#
loop_
_entity_poly.entity_id
_entity_poly.type
_entity_poly.pdbx_seq_one_letter_code
_entity_poly.pdbx_strand_id
1 'polypeptide(L)'
;MKGRQKLFLSISISALAGLCIFPIFARLFSQEDLLKVECSINPLRLSRGEEGKVTLKISLNKGIVISPQPALTIEFSPGEELVFPKNFFTSSDLNIDVLEENGQEYLNLMKSVEIPFTVSPKAKRGIHILAGKVKYFARSKKEGWCLKRSSKFSATYYTRITIVKKGA
;
A
#
# COMPACT_ATOMS: atom_id res chain seq x y z
N MET A 1 -1.93 -31.87 -87.37
CA MET A 1 -3.31 -31.37 -87.42
C MET A 1 -3.95 -31.51 -86.00
N LYS A 2 -4.41 -30.42 -85.46
CA LYS A 2 -5.30 -30.24 -84.31
C LYS A 2 -4.87 -30.88 -82.97
N GLY A 3 -4.07 -30.15 -82.27
CA GLY A 3 -3.90 -30.32 -80.80
C GLY A 3 -5.07 -29.73 -80.09
N ARG A 4 -5.62 -30.51 -79.13
CA ARG A 4 -6.64 -30.06 -78.18
C ARG A 4 -5.90 -29.78 -76.86
N GLN A 5 -5.75 -28.55 -76.52
CA GLN A 5 -5.32 -28.12 -75.19
C GLN A 5 -6.42 -28.47 -74.16
N LYS A 6 -6.06 -29.28 -73.19
CA LYS A 6 -6.87 -29.50 -72.00
C LYS A 6 -6.51 -28.49 -70.93
N LEU A 7 -7.44 -27.61 -70.68
CA LEU A 7 -7.39 -26.61 -69.62
C LEU A 7 -7.52 -27.34 -68.27
N PHE A 8 -6.43 -27.41 -67.51
CA PHE A 8 -6.50 -27.87 -66.11
C PHE A 8 -6.91 -26.72 -65.20
N LEU A 9 -8.13 -26.78 -64.74
CA LEU A 9 -8.65 -25.86 -63.73
C LEU A 9 -8.03 -26.24 -62.39
N SER A 10 -7.07 -25.42 -61.93
CA SER A 10 -6.47 -25.55 -60.63
C SER A 10 -7.41 -24.97 -59.58
N ILE A 11 -8.03 -25.84 -58.79
CA ILE A 11 -8.84 -25.43 -57.65
C ILE A 11 -7.91 -25.15 -56.49
N SER A 12 -7.65 -23.88 -56.25
CA SER A 12 -6.93 -23.43 -55.02
C SER A 12 -7.86 -23.56 -53.83
N ILE A 13 -7.62 -24.56 -53.01
CA ILE A 13 -8.24 -24.67 -51.68
C ILE A 13 -7.54 -23.68 -50.78
N SER A 14 -8.18 -22.54 -50.59
CA SER A 14 -7.76 -21.57 -49.56
C SER A 14 -8.12 -22.12 -48.19
N ALA A 15 -7.14 -22.65 -47.49
CA ALA A 15 -7.24 -23.01 -46.11
C ALA A 15 -7.50 -21.75 -45.27
N LEU A 16 -8.74 -21.49 -44.86
CA LEU A 16 -9.11 -20.50 -43.88
C LEU A 16 -8.55 -20.97 -42.54
N ALA A 17 -7.34 -20.52 -42.20
CA ALA A 17 -6.82 -20.64 -40.86
C ALA A 17 -7.68 -19.77 -39.94
N GLY A 18 -8.65 -20.38 -39.31
CA GLY A 18 -9.42 -19.76 -38.24
C GLY A 18 -8.50 -19.39 -37.10
N LEU A 19 -8.08 -18.11 -37.08
CA LEU A 19 -7.37 -17.49 -35.97
C LEU A 19 -8.36 -17.43 -34.79
N CYS A 20 -8.36 -18.47 -33.97
CA CYS A 20 -9.03 -18.44 -32.68
C CYS A 20 -8.32 -17.39 -31.83
N ILE A 21 -8.77 -16.14 -31.96
CA ILE A 21 -8.48 -15.10 -30.99
C ILE A 21 -9.20 -15.51 -29.72
N PHE A 22 -8.53 -16.31 -28.89
CA PHE A 22 -8.88 -16.41 -27.49
C PHE A 22 -8.73 -15.01 -26.92
N PRO A 23 -9.84 -14.36 -26.49
CA PRO A 23 -9.69 -13.19 -25.65
C PRO A 23 -9.04 -13.73 -24.38
N ILE A 24 -7.75 -13.52 -24.24
CA ILE A 24 -7.08 -13.56 -22.96
C ILE A 24 -7.78 -12.46 -22.15
N PHE A 25 -8.87 -12.83 -21.53
CA PHE A 25 -9.34 -12.13 -20.34
C PHE A 25 -8.24 -12.31 -19.30
N ALA A 26 -7.15 -11.58 -19.48
CA ALA A 26 -6.38 -11.11 -18.35
C ALA A 26 -7.41 -10.34 -17.52
N ARG A 27 -8.12 -11.06 -16.63
CA ARG A 27 -8.69 -10.45 -15.46
C ARG A 27 -7.50 -9.79 -14.80
N LEU A 28 -7.32 -8.52 -15.11
CA LEU A 28 -6.72 -7.57 -14.19
C LEU A 28 -7.54 -7.79 -12.93
N PHE A 29 -7.03 -8.67 -12.06
CA PHE A 29 -7.39 -8.65 -10.67
C PHE A 29 -6.97 -7.25 -10.23
N SER A 30 -7.89 -6.31 -10.38
CA SER A 30 -7.85 -5.08 -9.61
C SER A 30 -7.65 -5.57 -8.20
N GLN A 31 -6.46 -5.39 -7.69
CA GLN A 31 -6.07 -5.80 -6.35
C GLN A 31 -6.87 -4.86 -5.44
N GLU A 32 -8.13 -5.24 -5.16
CA GLU A 32 -8.96 -4.48 -4.25
C GLU A 32 -8.16 -4.34 -2.96
N ASP A 33 -7.89 -3.10 -2.60
CA ASP A 33 -7.20 -2.81 -1.37
C ASP A 33 -8.09 -3.27 -0.22
N LEU A 34 -7.76 -4.43 0.36
CA LEU A 34 -8.49 -5.03 1.48
C LEU A 34 -8.41 -4.16 2.73
N LEU A 35 -7.46 -3.22 2.74
CA LEU A 35 -7.16 -2.32 3.84
C LEU A 35 -6.84 -0.94 3.28
N LYS A 36 -7.56 0.08 3.76
CA LYS A 36 -7.30 1.49 3.47
C LYS A 36 -6.56 2.12 4.64
N VAL A 37 -5.50 2.87 4.34
CA VAL A 37 -4.73 3.63 5.34
C VAL A 37 -4.88 5.11 5.05
N GLU A 38 -5.43 5.85 6.00
CA GLU A 38 -5.42 7.31 6.00
C GLU A 38 -4.29 7.77 6.90
N CYS A 39 -3.39 8.61 6.36
CA CYS A 39 -2.21 9.10 7.05
C CYS A 39 -2.32 10.62 7.23
N SER A 40 -2.06 11.08 8.42
CA SER A 40 -1.96 12.51 8.74
C SER A 40 -0.77 12.79 9.63
N ILE A 41 -0.28 14.03 9.59
CA ILE A 41 0.85 14.51 10.39
C ILE A 41 0.38 15.67 11.25
N ASN A 42 0.74 15.65 12.52
CA ASN A 42 0.40 16.70 13.46
C ASN A 42 1.66 17.13 14.26
N PRO A 43 2.01 18.45 14.26
CA PRO A 43 1.39 19.51 13.47
C PRO A 43 1.80 19.45 11.98
N LEU A 44 1.01 20.07 11.10
CA LEU A 44 1.29 20.12 9.65
C LEU A 44 2.48 21.03 9.29
N ARG A 45 2.84 21.97 10.16
CA ARG A 45 3.95 22.89 9.99
C ARG A 45 4.93 22.70 11.12
N LEU A 46 6.11 22.24 10.79
CA LEU A 46 7.12 21.79 11.72
C LEU A 46 8.39 22.64 11.60
N SER A 47 9.06 22.88 12.72
CA SER A 47 10.38 23.47 12.77
C SER A 47 11.44 22.39 12.95
N ARG A 48 12.69 22.69 12.62
CA ARG A 48 13.83 21.79 12.88
C ARG A 48 13.92 21.49 14.38
N GLY A 49 14.12 20.21 14.71
CA GLY A 49 14.17 19.72 16.09
C GLY A 49 12.81 19.65 16.79
N GLU A 50 11.71 20.03 16.13
CA GLU A 50 10.36 19.92 16.66
C GLU A 50 9.88 18.48 16.63
N GLU A 51 9.17 18.06 17.65
CA GLU A 51 8.53 16.76 17.73
C GLU A 51 7.13 16.82 17.10
N GLY A 52 6.73 15.72 16.50
CA GLY A 52 5.42 15.54 15.93
C GLY A 52 4.95 14.07 15.97
N LYS A 53 3.77 13.84 15.45
CA LYS A 53 3.18 12.52 15.38
C LYS A 53 2.62 12.25 13.99
N VAL A 54 2.85 11.05 13.48
CA VAL A 54 2.11 10.48 12.37
C VAL A 54 0.91 9.73 12.94
N THR A 55 -0.28 10.05 12.48
CA THR A 55 -1.50 9.34 12.84
C THR A 55 -1.96 8.53 11.64
N LEU A 56 -2.09 7.20 11.83
CA LEU A 56 -2.59 6.27 10.82
C LEU A 56 -3.96 5.75 11.25
N LYS A 57 -4.97 5.99 10.43
CA LYS A 57 -6.30 5.39 10.57
C LYS A 57 -6.42 4.26 9.57
N ILE A 58 -6.58 3.05 10.06
CA ILE A 58 -6.66 1.84 9.25
C ILE A 58 -8.11 1.37 9.20
N SER A 59 -8.63 1.20 8.00
CA SER A 59 -9.99 0.73 7.76
C SER A 59 -9.96 -0.54 6.91
N LEU A 60 -10.77 -1.53 7.28
CA LEU A 60 -10.86 -2.83 6.61
C LEU A 60 -12.14 -2.95 5.79
N ASN A 61 -12.08 -3.68 4.70
CA ASN A 61 -13.27 -4.07 3.97
C ASN A 61 -14.12 -5.03 4.81
N LYS A 62 -15.44 -5.03 4.58
CA LYS A 62 -16.39 -5.87 5.32
C LYS A 62 -16.01 -7.34 5.25
N GLY A 63 -15.97 -8.01 6.40
CA GLY A 63 -15.65 -9.44 6.50
C GLY A 63 -14.16 -9.77 6.44
N ILE A 64 -13.28 -8.76 6.36
CA ILE A 64 -11.82 -8.92 6.44
C ILE A 64 -11.35 -8.61 7.85
N VAL A 65 -10.42 -9.42 8.33
CA VAL A 65 -9.68 -9.21 9.59
C VAL A 65 -8.20 -9.35 9.34
N ILE A 66 -7.38 -8.78 10.21
CA ILE A 66 -5.93 -8.89 10.15
C ILE A 66 -5.45 -9.86 11.21
N SER A 67 -4.68 -10.87 10.77
CA SER A 67 -4.06 -11.82 11.68
C SER A 67 -3.03 -11.13 12.57
N PRO A 68 -2.96 -11.44 13.86
CA PRO A 68 -1.90 -10.93 14.74
C PRO A 68 -0.55 -11.58 14.43
N GLN A 69 -0.54 -12.75 13.81
CA GLN A 69 0.67 -13.48 13.42
C GLN A 69 0.57 -13.98 11.97
N PRO A 70 1.61 -13.70 11.13
CA PRO A 70 2.75 -12.80 11.40
C PRO A 70 2.31 -11.36 11.67
N ALA A 71 3.07 -10.64 12.50
CA ALA A 71 2.71 -9.30 12.94
C ALA A 71 2.49 -8.32 11.79
N LEU A 72 1.49 -7.46 11.92
CA LEU A 72 1.35 -6.28 11.08
C LEU A 72 2.60 -5.41 11.27
N THR A 73 3.14 -4.88 10.16
CA THR A 73 4.34 -4.05 10.16
C THR A 73 4.10 -2.77 9.39
N ILE A 74 4.47 -1.64 9.96
CA ILE A 74 4.45 -0.32 9.34
C ILE A 74 5.88 0.08 9.04
N GLU A 75 6.18 0.36 7.77
CA GLU A 75 7.49 0.81 7.30
C GLU A 75 7.36 2.18 6.65
N PHE A 76 8.20 3.13 7.04
CA PHE A 76 8.32 4.41 6.36
C PHE A 76 9.36 4.32 5.25
N SER A 77 9.12 5.03 4.16
CA SER A 77 10.14 5.22 3.13
C SER A 77 11.29 6.05 3.69
N PRO A 78 12.54 5.76 3.33
CA PRO A 78 13.68 6.56 3.77
C PRO A 78 13.49 8.05 3.43
N GLY A 79 13.79 8.91 4.37
CA GLY A 79 13.77 10.38 4.22
C GLY A 79 14.76 10.98 5.20
N GLU A 80 15.27 12.18 4.88
CA GLU A 80 16.26 12.89 5.71
C GLU A 80 15.61 13.89 6.66
N GLU A 81 14.34 14.23 6.43
CA GLU A 81 13.65 15.30 7.13
C GLU A 81 13.03 14.87 8.46
N LEU A 82 12.56 13.61 8.55
CA LEU A 82 11.94 13.07 9.76
C LEU A 82 12.78 11.93 10.30
N VAL A 83 13.01 11.96 11.60
CA VAL A 83 13.73 10.93 12.35
C VAL A 83 12.73 10.16 13.20
N PHE A 84 12.56 8.91 12.91
CA PHE A 84 11.72 7.98 13.68
C PHE A 84 12.58 7.20 14.68
N PRO A 85 12.04 6.80 15.84
CA PRO A 85 12.77 6.02 16.84
C PRO A 85 13.15 4.62 16.34
N LYS A 86 12.43 4.11 15.32
CA LYS A 86 12.66 2.79 14.67
C LYS A 86 12.44 2.89 13.17
N ASN A 87 13.07 2.02 12.40
CA ASN A 87 12.89 1.94 10.95
C ASN A 87 11.53 1.30 10.56
N PHE A 88 10.98 0.49 11.44
CA PHE A 88 9.66 -0.14 11.28
C PHE A 88 9.01 -0.34 12.64
N PHE A 89 7.68 -0.48 12.63
CA PHE A 89 6.85 -0.69 13.80
C PHE A 89 5.98 -1.91 13.60
N THR A 90 5.91 -2.77 14.61
CA THR A 90 5.02 -3.93 14.63
C THR A 90 3.72 -3.60 15.38
N SER A 91 2.71 -4.46 15.25
CA SER A 91 1.47 -4.35 16.04
C SER A 91 1.73 -4.27 17.55
N SER A 92 2.75 -4.98 18.05
CA SER A 92 3.15 -4.96 19.46
C SER A 92 3.81 -3.64 19.86
N ASP A 93 4.67 -3.06 18.99
CA ASP A 93 5.28 -1.74 19.25
C ASP A 93 4.23 -0.62 19.36
N LEU A 94 3.10 -0.82 18.69
CA LEU A 94 2.02 0.15 18.57
C LEU A 94 0.88 -0.10 19.55
N ASN A 95 1.03 -1.09 20.45
CA ASN A 95 0.03 -1.50 21.43
C ASN A 95 -1.35 -1.74 20.79
N ILE A 96 -1.37 -2.38 19.63
CA ILE A 96 -2.62 -2.76 18.96
C ILE A 96 -3.18 -3.99 19.67
N ASP A 97 -4.39 -3.84 20.23
CA ASP A 97 -5.07 -4.89 20.96
C ASP A 97 -5.36 -6.09 20.04
N VAL A 98 -5.31 -7.29 20.58
CA VAL A 98 -5.78 -8.51 19.94
C VAL A 98 -7.17 -8.81 20.48
N LEU A 99 -8.11 -9.07 19.59
CA LEU A 99 -9.46 -9.52 19.89
C LEU A 99 -9.60 -10.99 19.52
N GLU A 100 -10.41 -11.70 20.26
CA GLU A 100 -10.79 -13.09 20.00
C GLU A 100 -12.28 -13.19 19.70
N GLU A 101 -12.63 -13.88 18.61
CA GLU A 101 -14.01 -14.17 18.25
C GLU A 101 -14.08 -15.58 17.67
N ASN A 102 -14.90 -16.44 18.28
CA ASN A 102 -15.07 -17.84 17.88
C ASN A 102 -13.73 -18.65 17.84
N GLY A 103 -12.85 -18.42 18.83
CA GLY A 103 -11.53 -19.06 18.91
C GLY A 103 -10.52 -18.58 17.86
N GLN A 104 -10.79 -17.43 17.22
CA GLN A 104 -9.89 -16.83 16.23
C GLN A 104 -9.46 -15.44 16.69
N GLU A 105 -8.15 -15.26 16.73
CA GLU A 105 -7.53 -13.97 17.06
C GLU A 105 -7.39 -13.06 15.85
N TYR A 106 -7.58 -11.74 16.07
CA TYR A 106 -7.36 -10.70 15.07
C TYR A 106 -7.02 -9.35 15.72
N LEU A 107 -6.37 -8.47 14.96
CA LEU A 107 -5.98 -7.14 15.44
C LEU A 107 -7.18 -6.20 15.51
N ASN A 108 -7.29 -5.46 16.61
CA ASN A 108 -8.27 -4.38 16.78
C ASN A 108 -7.72 -3.08 16.15
N LEU A 109 -8.15 -2.77 14.95
CA LEU A 109 -7.73 -1.57 14.22
C LEU A 109 -8.74 -0.42 14.29
N MET A 110 -9.66 -0.45 15.25
CA MET A 110 -10.66 0.62 15.42
C MET A 110 -10.04 1.93 15.92
N LYS A 111 -8.96 1.85 16.71
CA LYS A 111 -8.22 3.02 17.19
C LYS A 111 -7.16 3.42 16.17
N SER A 112 -6.97 4.73 16.00
CA SER A 112 -5.85 5.24 15.20
C SER A 112 -4.53 4.96 15.90
N VAL A 113 -3.52 4.67 15.07
CA VAL A 113 -2.15 4.42 15.54
C VAL A 113 -1.36 5.72 15.47
N GLU A 114 -0.67 6.09 16.56
CA GLU A 114 0.18 7.27 16.63
C GLU A 114 1.65 6.87 16.72
N ILE A 115 2.47 7.44 15.84
CA ILE A 115 3.90 7.17 15.76
C ILE A 115 4.65 8.49 15.93
N PRO A 116 5.44 8.68 17.01
CA PRO A 116 6.19 9.88 17.23
C PRO A 116 7.40 9.97 16.28
N PHE A 117 7.77 11.20 15.93
CA PHE A 117 8.98 11.51 15.20
C PHE A 117 9.54 12.86 15.64
N THR A 118 10.79 13.12 15.27
CA THR A 118 11.44 14.42 15.44
C THR A 118 11.88 14.94 14.07
N VAL A 119 11.73 16.25 13.82
CA VAL A 119 12.24 16.86 12.59
C VAL A 119 13.75 16.97 12.65
N SER A 120 14.42 16.43 11.64
CA SER A 120 15.88 16.49 11.52
C SER A 120 16.39 17.93 11.63
N PRO A 121 17.50 18.20 12.37
CA PRO A 121 18.17 19.49 12.37
C PRO A 121 18.63 19.93 10.98
N LYS A 122 18.83 18.98 10.07
CA LYS A 122 19.25 19.19 8.67
C LYS A 122 18.08 19.31 7.70
N ALA A 123 16.84 19.16 8.17
CA ALA A 123 15.65 19.20 7.30
C ALA A 123 15.64 20.46 6.44
N LYS A 124 15.35 20.27 5.15
CA LYS A 124 15.22 21.38 4.21
C LYS A 124 13.87 22.09 4.42
N ARG A 125 13.85 23.43 4.19
CA ARG A 125 12.60 24.18 4.19
C ARG A 125 11.78 23.80 2.96
N GLY A 126 10.50 23.55 3.14
CA GLY A 126 9.60 23.30 2.02
C GLY A 126 8.47 22.31 2.32
N ILE A 127 7.79 21.94 1.28
CA ILE A 127 6.77 20.90 1.31
C ILE A 127 7.46 19.56 1.11
N HIS A 128 7.12 18.59 1.95
CA HIS A 128 7.65 17.23 1.90
C HIS A 128 6.50 16.23 1.89
N ILE A 129 6.78 15.06 1.39
CA ILE A 129 5.84 13.93 1.38
C ILE A 129 6.45 12.83 2.24
N LEU A 130 5.76 12.47 3.32
CA LEU A 130 6.01 11.24 4.04
C LEU A 130 5.28 10.13 3.30
N ALA A 131 5.98 9.06 2.96
CA ALA A 131 5.40 7.86 2.36
C ALA A 131 5.77 6.63 3.18
N GLY A 132 4.94 5.60 3.09
CA GLY A 132 5.19 4.34 3.76
C GLY A 132 4.25 3.24 3.28
N LYS A 133 4.37 2.09 3.91
CA LYS A 133 3.53 0.92 3.63
C LYS A 133 3.21 0.17 4.91
N VAL A 134 2.03 -0.41 4.95
CA VAL A 134 1.60 -1.37 5.95
C VAL A 134 1.65 -2.75 5.31
N LYS A 135 2.40 -3.67 5.88
CA LYS A 135 2.43 -5.09 5.50
C LYS A 135 1.60 -5.88 6.50
N TYR A 136 0.76 -6.77 6.02
CA TYR A 136 -0.19 -7.50 6.87
C TYR A 136 -0.61 -8.83 6.25
N PHE A 137 -1.22 -9.68 7.07
CA PHE A 137 -1.90 -10.87 6.62
C PHE A 137 -3.41 -10.68 6.80
N ALA A 138 -4.10 -10.52 5.67
CA ALA A 138 -5.55 -10.42 5.64
C ALA A 138 -6.19 -11.79 5.64
N ARG A 139 -7.25 -11.97 6.40
CA ARG A 139 -8.05 -13.20 6.45
C ARG A 139 -9.52 -12.86 6.19
N SER A 140 -10.19 -13.65 5.38
CA SER A 140 -11.63 -13.59 5.21
C SER A 140 -12.31 -14.39 6.32
N LYS A 141 -13.22 -13.77 7.08
CA LYS A 141 -14.05 -14.48 8.07
C LYS A 141 -14.99 -15.50 7.41
N LYS A 142 -15.44 -15.22 6.18
CA LYS A 142 -16.43 -16.03 5.48
C LYS A 142 -15.80 -17.15 4.66
N GLU A 143 -14.71 -16.86 3.96
CA GLU A 143 -14.12 -17.78 2.98
C GLU A 143 -12.89 -18.52 3.51
N GLY A 144 -12.39 -18.13 4.68
CA GLY A 144 -11.29 -18.82 5.37
C GLY A 144 -9.89 -18.64 4.76
N TRP A 145 -9.72 -17.89 3.66
CA TRP A 145 -8.40 -17.64 3.09
C TRP A 145 -7.58 -16.67 3.93
N CYS A 146 -6.26 -16.81 3.87
CA CYS A 146 -5.29 -15.92 4.48
C CYS A 146 -4.24 -15.51 3.45
N LEU A 147 -4.09 -14.21 3.22
CA LEU A 147 -3.24 -13.66 2.17
C LEU A 147 -2.31 -12.57 2.72
N LYS A 148 -1.02 -12.67 2.37
CA LYS A 148 -0.07 -11.58 2.59
C LYS A 148 -0.37 -10.43 1.65
N ARG A 149 -0.48 -9.21 2.20
CA ARG A 149 -0.78 -7.98 1.46
C ARG A 149 0.04 -6.82 1.98
N SER A 150 0.04 -5.74 1.20
CA SER A 150 0.58 -4.45 1.64
C SER A 150 -0.24 -3.32 1.05
N SER A 151 -0.50 -2.30 1.86
CA SER A 151 -1.16 -1.05 1.43
C SER A 151 -0.21 0.12 1.64
N LYS A 152 -0.13 1.01 0.67
CA LYS A 152 0.70 2.22 0.72
C LYS A 152 -0.08 3.36 1.35
N PHE A 153 0.64 4.28 1.97
CA PHE A 153 0.09 5.53 2.47
C PHE A 153 1.06 6.68 2.22
N SER A 154 0.54 7.90 2.22
CA SER A 154 1.35 9.12 2.18
C SER A 154 0.63 10.26 2.88
N ALA A 155 1.43 11.23 3.36
CA ALA A 155 0.95 12.48 3.91
C ALA A 155 1.90 13.61 3.54
N THR A 156 1.36 14.80 3.34
CA THR A 156 2.15 16.00 3.05
C THR A 156 2.32 16.82 4.32
N TYR A 157 3.51 17.37 4.53
CA TYR A 157 3.82 18.28 5.63
C TYR A 157 4.77 19.39 5.16
N TYR A 158 4.93 20.42 5.98
CA TYR A 158 5.77 21.57 5.67
C TYR A 158 6.81 21.79 6.76
N THR A 159 8.08 21.90 6.38
CA THR A 159 9.16 22.29 7.30
C THR A 159 9.53 23.76 7.12
N ARG A 160 9.66 24.46 8.25
CA ARG A 160 10.11 25.86 8.33
C ARG A 160 11.48 25.92 8.99
N ILE A 161 12.26 26.94 8.66
CA ILE A 161 13.47 27.25 9.39
C ILE A 161 13.07 27.95 10.70
N THR A 162 13.55 27.47 11.82
CA THR A 162 13.39 28.17 13.09
C THR A 162 14.22 29.44 13.01
N ILE A 163 13.57 30.60 13.01
CA ILE A 163 14.26 31.88 13.21
C ILE A 163 14.55 31.92 14.70
N VAL A 164 15.80 31.60 15.08
CA VAL A 164 16.28 31.89 16.43
C VAL A 164 16.27 33.42 16.54
N LYS A 165 15.30 33.97 17.24
CA LYS A 165 15.37 35.37 17.66
C LYS A 165 16.60 35.42 18.53
N LYS A 166 17.72 36.02 17.99
CA LYS A 166 18.86 36.40 18.78
C LYS A 166 18.30 37.40 19.82
N GLY A 167 18.27 36.96 21.09
CA GLY A 167 17.81 37.81 22.18
C GLY A 167 18.56 39.16 22.15
N ALA A 168 17.78 40.19 22.28
CA ALA A 168 18.29 41.52 22.52
C ALA A 168 18.90 41.59 23.93
#